data_4d5ad317a2b637c5d6681f0142639d42
#
_entry.id   4d5ad317a2b637c5d6681f0142639d42
#
_cell.length_a   1.000
_cell.length_b   1.000
_cell.length_c   1.000
_cell.angle_alpha   90.00
_cell.angle_beta   90.00
_cell.angle_gamma   90.00
#
_symmetry.space_group_name_H-M   'P 1'
#
loop_
_entity.id
_entity.type
_entity.pdbx_description
1 polymer ?
#
loop_
_entity_poly.entity_id
_entity_poly.type
_entity_poly.pdbx_seq_one_letter_code
_entity_poly.pdbx_strand_id
1 'polypeptide(L)'
;MKKLLLLFVAAICIISCEFTERIYLSESGAVRYENEVNFSDMMPIAYSDKVKDSLRLIGEFPVDTVMSFTGMESFMDGLKQDSLNDAQKEFMKSLDKMKVRMVTNDDEGKIIIFLEEKNINGLNAYFDEIKAAATELERKDGESAKDLIDRGMFNMLELKYDGKKFERVSKNEPVSPEEWDDSTAESTRQMMSMFKYKLEYHFPKRIKSTSIGGATYSLDGKTMTLEVPIMDALEHPEKYNFTVEFE
;
A
#
# COMPACT_ATOMS: atom_id res chain seq x y z
N MET A 1 4.73 23.71 33.82
CA MET A 1 3.72 23.75 32.75
C MET A 1 4.33 23.67 31.34
N LYS A 2 5.29 24.54 30.94
CA LYS A 2 5.92 24.47 29.59
C LYS A 2 6.59 23.13 29.27
N LYS A 3 7.28 22.47 30.22
CA LYS A 3 7.90 21.15 30.01
C LYS A 3 6.89 20.02 29.86
N LEU A 4 5.73 20.12 30.53
CA LEU A 4 4.64 19.15 30.40
C LEU A 4 3.94 19.30 29.05
N LEU A 5 3.78 20.54 28.59
CA LEU A 5 3.23 20.83 27.25
C LEU A 5 4.16 20.34 26.14
N LEU A 6 5.48 20.49 26.30
CA LEU A 6 6.48 19.98 25.35
C LEU A 6 6.49 18.44 25.30
N LEU A 7 6.32 17.77 26.44
CA LEU A 7 6.18 16.32 26.53
C LEU A 7 4.88 15.83 25.88
N PHE A 8 3.79 16.58 26.03
CA PHE A 8 2.49 16.29 25.42
C PHE A 8 2.54 16.47 23.90
N VAL A 9 3.18 17.55 23.41
CA VAL A 9 3.42 17.77 21.97
C VAL A 9 4.35 16.70 21.38
N ALA A 10 5.40 16.30 22.12
CA ALA A 10 6.29 15.22 21.68
C ALA A 10 5.59 13.86 21.63
N ALA A 11 4.60 13.60 22.51
CA ALA A 11 3.81 12.36 22.50
C ALA A 11 2.84 12.29 21.31
N ILE A 12 2.34 13.44 20.82
CA ILE A 12 1.45 13.48 19.63
C ILE A 12 2.23 13.19 18.34
N CYS A 13 3.54 13.44 18.31
CA CYS A 13 4.39 13.18 17.14
C CYS A 13 4.73 11.68 16.92
N ILE A 14 4.24 10.77 17.77
CA ILE A 14 4.57 9.33 17.68
C ILE A 14 3.47 8.54 16.94
N ILE A 15 2.30 9.13 16.72
CA ILE A 15 1.20 8.47 16.03
C ILE A 15 1.42 8.62 14.53
N SER A 16 1.92 7.57 13.89
CA SER A 16 2.08 7.54 12.44
C SER A 16 1.48 6.26 11.87
N CYS A 17 0.60 6.40 10.89
CA CYS A 17 0.31 5.26 10.04
C CYS A 17 1.52 4.97 9.16
N GLU A 18 1.81 3.69 8.93
CA GLU A 18 2.88 3.25 8.04
C GLU A 18 2.27 2.54 6.83
N PHE A 19 2.64 3.00 5.65
CA PHE A 19 2.42 2.27 4.40
C PHE A 19 3.67 1.48 4.07
N THR A 20 3.53 0.19 3.82
CA THR A 20 4.67 -0.64 3.43
C THR A 20 4.34 -1.39 2.14
N GLU A 21 5.13 -1.13 1.09
CA GLU A 21 5.18 -1.95 -0.11
C GLU A 21 6.18 -3.07 0.12
N ARG A 22 5.74 -4.34 -0.02
CA ARG A 22 6.62 -5.50 0.12
C ARG A 22 6.63 -6.33 -1.13
N ILE A 23 7.81 -6.81 -1.47
CA ILE A 23 8.03 -7.84 -2.49
C ILE A 23 8.75 -9.02 -1.84
N TYR A 24 8.18 -10.20 -1.97
CA TYR A 24 8.83 -11.45 -1.63
C TYR A 24 9.11 -12.22 -2.93
N LEU A 25 10.38 -12.33 -3.27
CA LEU A 25 10.84 -13.06 -4.45
C LEU A 25 11.48 -14.39 -4.03
N SER A 26 11.00 -15.49 -4.59
CA SER A 26 11.55 -16.82 -4.33
C SER A 26 12.64 -17.21 -5.34
N GLU A 27 13.41 -18.27 -5.04
CA GLU A 27 14.40 -18.85 -5.95
C GLU A 27 13.77 -19.38 -7.25
N SER A 28 12.52 -19.84 -7.20
CA SER A 28 11.77 -20.29 -8.38
C SER A 28 11.25 -19.13 -9.26
N GLY A 29 11.41 -17.88 -8.80
CA GLY A 29 10.87 -16.69 -9.45
C GLY A 29 9.41 -16.38 -9.08
N ALA A 30 8.78 -17.19 -8.21
CA ALA A 30 7.47 -16.84 -7.69
C ALA A 30 7.57 -15.56 -6.85
N VAL A 31 6.56 -14.72 -6.98
CA VAL A 31 6.53 -13.41 -6.37
C VAL A 31 5.25 -13.20 -5.58
N ARG A 32 5.37 -12.61 -4.39
CA ARG A 32 4.26 -12.06 -3.63
C ARG A 32 4.47 -10.57 -3.47
N TYR A 33 3.49 -9.80 -3.89
CA TYR A 33 3.40 -8.37 -3.73
C TYR A 33 2.42 -8.05 -2.61
N GLU A 34 2.77 -7.13 -1.73
CA GLU A 34 1.91 -6.67 -0.65
C GLU A 34 1.97 -5.15 -0.51
N ASN A 35 0.79 -4.55 -0.27
CA ASN A 35 0.66 -3.21 0.29
C ASN A 35 0.01 -3.32 1.65
N GLU A 36 0.74 -2.95 2.69
CA GLU A 36 0.25 -2.92 4.07
C GLU A 36 0.00 -1.48 4.50
N VAL A 37 -1.16 -1.24 5.06
CA VAL A 37 -1.48 -0.04 5.86
C VAL A 37 -1.50 -0.46 7.32
N ASN A 38 -0.54 0.02 8.09
CA ASN A 38 -0.45 -0.23 9.52
C ASN A 38 -0.93 1.00 10.29
N PHE A 39 -2.04 0.85 11.00
CA PHE A 39 -2.65 1.87 11.84
C PHE A 39 -2.72 1.47 13.31
N SER A 40 -1.86 0.55 13.74
CA SER A 40 -1.82 0.02 15.12
C SER A 40 -1.73 1.13 16.15
N ASP A 41 -0.93 2.16 15.90
CA ASP A 41 -0.76 3.30 16.80
C ASP A 41 -2.05 4.13 16.97
N MET A 42 -2.98 4.04 16.00
CA MET A 42 -4.28 4.71 16.05
C MET A 42 -5.36 3.87 16.77
N MET A 43 -5.13 2.55 16.97
CA MET A 43 -6.10 1.66 17.58
C MET A 43 -6.62 2.14 18.95
N PRO A 44 -5.78 2.64 19.87
CA PRO A 44 -6.25 3.13 21.16
C PRO A 44 -7.15 4.37 21.07
N ILE A 45 -7.02 5.15 19.98
CA ILE A 45 -7.82 6.35 19.73
C ILE A 45 -9.13 5.98 19.02
N ALA A 46 -9.03 5.15 17.98
CA ALA A 46 -10.18 4.74 17.16
C ALA A 46 -11.10 3.75 17.92
N TYR A 47 -10.51 2.87 18.71
CA TYR A 47 -11.22 1.79 19.41
C TYR A 47 -11.02 1.92 20.92
N SER A 48 -11.85 2.74 21.58
CA SER A 48 -11.90 2.74 23.05
C SER A 48 -12.33 1.36 23.58
N ASP A 49 -11.96 1.04 24.82
CA ASP A 49 -12.32 -0.25 25.45
C ASP A 49 -13.82 -0.55 25.34
N LYS A 50 -14.65 0.48 25.49
CA LYS A 50 -16.11 0.35 25.36
C LYS A 50 -16.53 -0.04 23.93
N VAL A 51 -15.87 0.48 22.90
CA VAL A 51 -16.13 0.10 21.50
C VAL A 51 -15.67 -1.32 21.25
N LYS A 52 -14.46 -1.68 21.70
CA LYS A 52 -13.93 -3.05 21.59
C LYS A 52 -14.85 -4.07 22.27
N ASP A 53 -15.34 -3.77 23.47
CA ASP A 53 -16.26 -4.67 24.19
C ASP A 53 -17.58 -4.84 23.45
N SER A 54 -18.11 -3.77 22.84
CA SER A 54 -19.31 -3.87 22.01
C SER A 54 -19.09 -4.74 20.78
N LEU A 55 -17.95 -4.58 20.10
CA LEU A 55 -17.59 -5.38 18.93
C LEU A 55 -17.31 -6.86 19.28
N ARG A 56 -16.73 -7.13 20.47
CA ARG A 56 -16.57 -8.51 20.98
C ARG A 56 -17.90 -9.21 21.19
N LEU A 57 -18.92 -8.48 21.68
CA LEU A 57 -20.26 -9.06 21.91
C LEU A 57 -20.94 -9.52 20.61
N ILE A 58 -20.65 -8.88 19.49
CA ILE A 58 -21.22 -9.24 18.18
C ILE A 58 -20.27 -10.07 17.32
N GLY A 59 -19.09 -10.45 17.85
CA GLY A 59 -18.11 -11.28 17.15
C GLY A 59 -17.30 -10.55 16.07
N GLU A 60 -17.27 -9.22 16.10
CA GLU A 60 -16.53 -8.38 15.15
C GLU A 60 -15.17 -7.90 15.69
N PHE A 61 -14.73 -8.42 16.81
CA PHE A 61 -13.41 -8.15 17.40
C PHE A 61 -12.98 -9.32 18.32
N PRO A 62 -11.72 -9.78 18.29
CA PRO A 62 -10.70 -9.46 17.28
C PRO A 62 -11.03 -10.02 15.89
N VAL A 63 -10.43 -9.45 14.85
CA VAL A 63 -10.57 -9.93 13.46
C VAL A 63 -9.20 -10.29 12.91
N ASP A 64 -9.08 -11.45 12.29
CA ASP A 64 -8.00 -11.83 11.37
C ASP A 64 -8.64 -12.64 10.25
N THR A 65 -8.90 -11.97 9.15
CA THR A 65 -9.63 -12.58 8.04
C THR A 65 -8.98 -12.23 6.71
N VAL A 66 -9.09 -13.16 5.75
CA VAL A 66 -8.66 -12.96 4.36
C VAL A 66 -9.88 -13.09 3.46
N MET A 67 -10.07 -12.12 2.60
CA MET A 67 -11.14 -12.08 1.63
C MET A 67 -10.62 -11.63 0.25
N SER A 68 -11.44 -11.82 -0.80
CA SER A 68 -11.16 -11.17 -2.10
C SER A 68 -11.33 -9.65 -1.96
N PHE A 69 -10.73 -8.88 -2.86
CA PHE A 69 -10.90 -7.43 -2.86
C PHE A 69 -12.38 -7.05 -3.03
N THR A 70 -13.10 -7.73 -3.91
CA THR A 70 -14.56 -7.56 -4.09
C THR A 70 -15.36 -8.00 -2.87
N GLY A 71 -14.88 -8.96 -2.07
CA GLY A 71 -15.52 -9.37 -0.82
C GLY A 71 -15.48 -8.30 0.27
N MET A 72 -14.61 -7.29 0.13
CA MET A 72 -14.51 -6.17 1.06
C MET A 72 -15.73 -5.22 1.02
N GLU A 73 -16.57 -5.32 -0.02
CA GLU A 73 -17.81 -4.54 -0.16
C GLU A 73 -18.76 -4.71 1.04
N SER A 74 -18.78 -5.89 1.63
CA SER A 74 -19.62 -6.16 2.81
C SER A 74 -19.17 -5.40 4.06
N PHE A 75 -17.92 -4.92 4.09
CA PHE A 75 -17.34 -4.12 5.18
C PHE A 75 -17.40 -2.61 4.90
N MET A 76 -17.63 -2.22 3.65
CA MET A 76 -17.72 -0.82 3.23
C MET A 76 -19.19 -0.47 2.96
N ASP A 77 -19.90 0.00 3.98
CA ASP A 77 -21.36 0.32 3.96
C ASP A 77 -21.81 1.29 2.83
N GLY A 78 -20.90 1.77 2.00
CA GLY A 78 -21.16 2.72 0.91
C GLY A 78 -21.04 2.17 -0.51
N LEU A 79 -20.46 0.97 -0.71
CA LEU A 79 -20.25 0.37 -2.03
C LEU A 79 -21.23 -0.78 -2.25
N LYS A 80 -22.53 -0.50 -2.31
CA LYS A 80 -23.51 -1.52 -2.72
C LYS A 80 -23.35 -1.81 -4.20
N GLN A 81 -23.07 -3.07 -4.56
CA GLN A 81 -22.97 -3.52 -5.97
C GLN A 81 -24.14 -3.06 -6.86
N ASP A 82 -25.31 -2.93 -6.28
CA ASP A 82 -26.51 -2.45 -6.99
C ASP A 82 -26.44 -0.99 -7.43
N SER A 83 -25.50 -0.20 -6.87
CA SER A 83 -25.27 1.21 -7.24
C SER A 83 -24.16 1.39 -8.29
N LEU A 84 -23.38 0.35 -8.59
CA LEU A 84 -22.28 0.40 -9.54
C LEU A 84 -22.80 0.24 -10.98
N ASN A 85 -22.30 1.05 -11.89
CA ASN A 85 -22.52 0.86 -13.32
C ASN A 85 -21.67 -0.30 -13.88
N ASP A 86 -21.91 -0.69 -15.14
CA ASP A 86 -21.24 -1.84 -15.74
C ASP A 86 -19.71 -1.67 -15.84
N ALA A 87 -19.22 -0.43 -16.07
CA ALA A 87 -17.78 -0.16 -16.15
C ALA A 87 -17.12 -0.30 -14.78
N GLN A 88 -17.77 0.21 -13.73
CA GLN A 88 -17.31 0.08 -12.35
C GLN A 88 -17.27 -1.40 -11.91
N LYS A 89 -18.29 -2.19 -12.27
CA LYS A 89 -18.32 -3.64 -12.01
C LYS A 89 -17.18 -4.38 -12.71
N GLU A 90 -16.87 -4.00 -13.96
CA GLU A 90 -15.78 -4.60 -14.73
C GLU A 90 -14.42 -4.27 -14.12
N PHE A 91 -14.23 -3.01 -13.70
CA PHE A 91 -13.02 -2.62 -12.95
C PHE A 91 -12.88 -3.37 -11.63
N MET A 92 -13.93 -3.43 -10.81
CA MET A 92 -13.92 -4.21 -9.56
C MET A 92 -13.56 -5.68 -9.81
N LYS A 93 -14.08 -6.27 -10.87
CA LYS A 93 -13.75 -7.64 -11.26
C LYS A 93 -12.28 -7.82 -11.63
N SER A 94 -11.62 -6.81 -12.19
CA SER A 94 -10.19 -6.86 -12.48
C SER A 94 -9.33 -6.96 -11.20
N LEU A 95 -9.88 -6.55 -10.06
CA LEU A 95 -9.22 -6.63 -8.74
C LEU A 95 -9.41 -7.98 -8.01
N ASP A 96 -10.17 -8.92 -8.57
CA ASP A 96 -10.55 -10.18 -7.88
C ASP A 96 -9.37 -11.10 -7.52
N LYS A 97 -8.25 -11.01 -8.25
CA LYS A 97 -7.04 -11.76 -7.90
C LYS A 97 -6.36 -11.23 -6.64
N MET A 98 -6.58 -9.95 -6.32
CA MET A 98 -6.06 -9.36 -5.09
C MET A 98 -6.86 -9.88 -3.90
N LYS A 99 -6.15 -10.16 -2.84
CA LYS A 99 -6.71 -10.55 -1.54
C LYS A 99 -6.44 -9.45 -0.54
N VAL A 100 -7.36 -9.29 0.39
CA VAL A 100 -7.25 -8.37 1.52
C VAL A 100 -7.24 -9.18 2.79
N ARG A 101 -6.19 -9.01 3.59
CA ARG A 101 -6.16 -9.48 4.97
C ARG A 101 -6.38 -8.30 5.89
N MET A 102 -7.38 -8.40 6.73
CA MET A 102 -7.67 -7.43 7.79
C MET A 102 -7.29 -8.05 9.14
N VAL A 103 -6.47 -7.35 9.89
CA VAL A 103 -6.09 -7.73 11.24
C VAL A 103 -6.45 -6.59 12.17
N THR A 104 -7.32 -6.86 13.15
CA THR A 104 -7.62 -5.92 14.23
C THR A 104 -7.70 -6.70 15.55
N ASN A 105 -6.85 -6.31 16.49
CA ASN A 105 -6.85 -6.85 17.85
C ASN A 105 -6.44 -5.75 18.84
N ASP A 106 -6.17 -6.09 20.08
CA ASP A 106 -5.81 -5.08 21.10
C ASP A 106 -4.54 -4.31 20.78
N ASP A 107 -3.59 -4.91 20.05
CA ASP A 107 -2.25 -4.39 19.79
C ASP A 107 -2.03 -4.02 18.31
N GLU A 108 -2.82 -4.57 17.40
CA GLU A 108 -2.60 -4.42 15.96
C GLU A 108 -3.85 -3.96 15.22
N GLY A 109 -3.64 -3.02 14.29
CA GLY A 109 -4.60 -2.61 13.28
C GLY A 109 -3.89 -2.54 11.92
N LYS A 110 -4.21 -3.49 11.01
CA LYS A 110 -3.55 -3.61 9.69
C LYS A 110 -4.54 -4.01 8.62
N ILE A 111 -4.35 -3.43 7.45
CA ILE A 111 -4.96 -3.88 6.20
C ILE A 111 -3.82 -4.23 5.26
N ILE A 112 -3.82 -5.46 4.72
CA ILE A 112 -2.79 -5.95 3.80
C ILE A 112 -3.49 -6.36 2.52
N ILE A 113 -3.23 -5.65 1.44
CA ILE A 113 -3.66 -6.02 0.09
C ILE A 113 -2.51 -6.79 -0.54
N PHE A 114 -2.75 -7.99 -1.02
CA PHE A 114 -1.69 -8.81 -1.56
C PHE A 114 -2.09 -9.61 -2.80
N LEU A 115 -1.09 -9.92 -3.60
CA LEU A 115 -1.18 -10.72 -4.81
C LEU A 115 -0.03 -11.71 -4.86
N GLU A 116 -0.31 -12.96 -5.23
CA GLU A 116 0.69 -14.02 -5.40
C GLU A 116 0.68 -14.49 -6.86
N GLU A 117 1.84 -14.47 -7.49
CA GLU A 117 2.03 -14.92 -8.86
C GLU A 117 3.19 -15.90 -8.98
N LYS A 118 3.07 -16.81 -9.95
CA LYS A 118 4.10 -17.85 -10.19
C LYS A 118 5.42 -17.27 -10.67
N ASN A 119 5.40 -16.06 -11.22
CA ASN A 119 6.58 -15.34 -11.69
C ASN A 119 6.27 -13.84 -11.87
N ILE A 120 7.33 -13.07 -12.02
CA ILE A 120 7.27 -11.61 -12.19
C ILE A 120 6.47 -11.20 -13.45
N ASN A 121 6.55 -11.95 -14.53
CA ASN A 121 5.79 -11.61 -15.74
C ASN A 121 4.27 -11.69 -15.50
N GLY A 122 3.82 -12.66 -14.70
CA GLY A 122 2.42 -12.76 -14.28
C GLY A 122 1.98 -11.55 -13.45
N LEU A 123 2.84 -11.09 -12.53
CA LEU A 123 2.58 -9.88 -11.74
C LEU A 123 2.51 -8.64 -12.62
N ASN A 124 3.48 -8.43 -13.51
CA ASN A 124 3.49 -7.30 -14.44
C ASN A 124 2.25 -7.31 -15.34
N ALA A 125 1.91 -8.46 -15.92
CA ALA A 125 0.71 -8.60 -16.77
C ALA A 125 -0.58 -8.24 -16.01
N TYR A 126 -0.65 -8.60 -14.74
CA TYR A 126 -1.80 -8.25 -13.91
C TYR A 126 -1.87 -6.74 -13.60
N PHE A 127 -0.75 -6.09 -13.34
CA PHE A 127 -0.73 -4.63 -13.18
C PHE A 127 -1.14 -3.91 -14.47
N ASP A 128 -0.70 -4.40 -15.63
CA ASP A 128 -1.13 -3.86 -16.94
C ASP A 128 -2.64 -4.06 -17.17
N GLU A 129 -3.20 -5.19 -16.73
CA GLU A 129 -4.65 -5.47 -16.78
C GLU A 129 -5.44 -4.47 -15.93
N ILE A 130 -5.02 -4.23 -14.68
CA ILE A 130 -5.66 -3.26 -13.78
C ILE A 130 -5.57 -1.84 -14.37
N LYS A 131 -4.41 -1.45 -14.88
CA LYS A 131 -4.22 -0.12 -15.50
C LYS A 131 -5.14 0.06 -16.71
N ALA A 132 -5.26 -0.95 -17.57
CA ALA A 132 -6.15 -0.91 -18.70
C ALA A 132 -7.63 -0.80 -18.29
N ALA A 133 -8.03 -1.56 -17.27
CA ALA A 133 -9.40 -1.50 -16.73
C ALA A 133 -9.72 -0.14 -16.10
N ALA A 134 -8.76 0.47 -15.39
CA ALA A 134 -8.92 1.80 -14.83
C ALA A 134 -9.04 2.89 -15.90
N THR A 135 -8.23 2.81 -16.96
CA THR A 135 -8.31 3.74 -18.11
C THR A 135 -9.65 3.63 -18.84
N GLU A 136 -10.17 2.41 -18.98
CA GLU A 136 -11.48 2.19 -19.61
C GLU A 136 -12.63 2.71 -18.73
N LEU A 137 -12.51 2.60 -17.40
CA LEU A 137 -13.47 3.18 -16.47
C LEU A 137 -13.50 4.70 -16.59
N GLU A 138 -12.34 5.36 -16.57
CA GLU A 138 -12.21 6.81 -16.75
C GLU A 138 -12.87 7.25 -18.07
N ARG A 139 -12.63 6.54 -19.17
CA ARG A 139 -13.19 6.85 -20.47
C ARG A 139 -14.73 6.76 -20.52
N LYS A 140 -15.33 5.83 -19.75
CA LYS A 140 -16.79 5.58 -19.76
C LYS A 140 -17.55 6.41 -18.74
N ASP A 141 -16.98 6.68 -17.60
CA ASP A 141 -17.69 7.23 -16.43
C ASP A 141 -17.22 8.64 -16.03
N GLY A 142 -16.09 9.11 -16.62
CA GLY A 142 -15.55 10.45 -16.34
C GLY A 142 -15.00 10.64 -14.91
N GLU A 143 -15.05 9.60 -14.07
CA GLU A 143 -14.55 9.63 -12.69
C GLU A 143 -13.64 8.44 -12.37
N SER A 144 -12.56 8.70 -11.90
CA SER A 144 -11.75 8.51 -10.69
C SER A 144 -11.34 7.10 -10.27
N ALA A 145 -11.40 6.03 -11.12
CA ALA A 145 -10.58 4.85 -10.86
C ALA A 145 -9.08 5.19 -11.02
N LYS A 146 -8.76 6.14 -11.89
CA LYS A 146 -7.44 6.74 -12.00
C LYS A 146 -7.01 7.34 -10.67
N ASP A 147 -7.88 8.07 -9.99
CA ASP A 147 -7.61 8.62 -8.67
C ASP A 147 -7.24 7.57 -7.61
N LEU A 148 -7.86 6.40 -7.64
CA LEU A 148 -7.52 5.29 -6.73
C LEU A 148 -6.13 4.71 -7.01
N ILE A 149 -5.74 4.68 -8.29
CA ILE A 149 -4.43 4.20 -8.72
C ILE A 149 -3.38 5.31 -8.53
N ASP A 150 -3.63 6.51 -9.03
CA ASP A 150 -2.67 7.62 -9.04
C ASP A 150 -2.44 8.18 -7.62
N ARG A 151 -3.44 8.12 -6.73
CA ARG A 151 -3.30 8.51 -5.30
C ARG A 151 -2.63 7.44 -4.43
N GLY A 152 -2.03 6.41 -5.03
CA GLY A 152 -1.14 5.48 -4.34
C GLY A 152 -1.83 4.36 -3.57
N MET A 153 -3.13 4.09 -3.80
CA MET A 153 -3.75 2.88 -3.25
C MET A 153 -3.12 1.62 -3.86
N PHE A 154 -2.65 1.72 -5.12
CA PHE A 154 -1.91 0.66 -5.79
C PHE A 154 -0.69 1.23 -6.49
N ASN A 155 0.50 0.83 -6.05
CA ASN A 155 1.71 1.11 -6.82
C ASN A 155 1.76 0.18 -8.03
N MET A 156 1.57 0.76 -9.21
CA MET A 156 1.79 0.04 -10.46
C MET A 156 3.28 -0.06 -10.72
N LEU A 157 3.77 -1.29 -10.78
CA LEU A 157 5.18 -1.58 -10.93
C LEU A 157 5.45 -2.39 -12.21
N GLU A 158 6.61 -2.16 -12.79
CA GLU A 158 7.26 -3.10 -13.70
C GLU A 158 8.48 -3.66 -12.98
N LEU A 159 8.51 -4.96 -12.78
CA LEU A 159 9.60 -5.67 -12.14
C LEU A 159 10.32 -6.54 -13.18
N LYS A 160 11.65 -6.69 -13.04
CA LYS A 160 12.45 -7.62 -13.83
C LYS A 160 13.38 -8.40 -12.92
N TYR A 161 13.57 -9.68 -13.23
CA TYR A 161 14.49 -10.54 -12.51
C TYR A 161 15.02 -11.62 -13.42
N ASP A 162 16.36 -11.74 -13.50
CA ASP A 162 17.06 -12.72 -14.33
C ASP A 162 17.92 -13.70 -13.52
N GLY A 163 17.75 -13.68 -12.18
CA GLY A 163 18.55 -14.51 -11.27
C GLY A 163 19.87 -13.88 -10.82
N LYS A 164 20.32 -12.79 -11.44
CA LYS A 164 21.52 -12.01 -11.10
C LYS A 164 21.21 -10.57 -10.75
N LYS A 165 20.16 -10.03 -11.36
CA LYS A 165 19.72 -8.64 -11.21
C LYS A 165 18.21 -8.59 -11.02
N PHE A 166 17.79 -7.71 -10.12
CA PHE A 166 16.40 -7.31 -9.96
C PHE A 166 16.28 -5.82 -10.33
N GLU A 167 15.18 -5.44 -10.97
CA GLU A 167 14.88 -4.07 -11.34
C GLU A 167 13.44 -3.74 -10.95
N ARG A 168 13.26 -2.58 -10.32
CA ARG A 168 11.97 -1.97 -9.99
C ARG A 168 11.80 -0.68 -10.76
N VAL A 169 10.69 -0.55 -11.45
CA VAL A 169 10.29 0.67 -12.15
C VAL A 169 8.85 1.00 -11.76
N SER A 170 8.61 2.20 -11.25
CA SER A 170 7.26 2.70 -11.03
C SER A 170 6.60 3.03 -12.37
N LYS A 171 5.32 2.65 -12.51
CA LYS A 171 4.46 2.98 -13.64
C LYS A 171 3.39 4.01 -13.25
N ASN A 172 3.42 4.49 -12.00
CA ASN A 172 2.53 5.54 -11.56
C ASN A 172 2.89 6.85 -12.26
N GLU A 173 1.89 7.63 -12.62
CA GLU A 173 2.08 8.99 -13.06
C GLU A 173 2.37 9.88 -11.86
N PRO A 174 3.28 10.88 -11.99
CA PRO A 174 3.50 11.85 -10.93
C PRO A 174 2.22 12.61 -10.60
N VAL A 175 1.90 12.72 -9.33
CA VAL A 175 0.79 13.57 -8.88
C VAL A 175 1.26 15.03 -8.92
N SER A 176 0.57 15.85 -9.72
CA SER A 176 0.91 17.27 -9.83
C SER A 176 0.59 18.02 -8.53
N PRO A 177 1.47 18.94 -8.06
CA PRO A 177 1.16 19.82 -6.93
C PRO A 177 -0.14 20.63 -7.14
N GLU A 178 -0.51 20.92 -8.39
CA GLU A 178 -1.72 21.66 -8.76
C GLU A 178 -3.00 20.84 -8.55
N GLU A 179 -2.91 19.51 -8.61
CA GLU A 179 -4.03 18.62 -8.28
C GLU A 179 -4.40 18.64 -6.78
N TRP A 180 -3.56 19.25 -5.96
CA TRP A 180 -3.77 19.47 -4.54
C TRP A 180 -4.30 20.88 -4.21
N ASP A 181 -4.76 21.68 -5.22
CA ASP A 181 -4.95 23.14 -5.09
C ASP A 181 -6.35 23.58 -4.65
N ASP A 182 -7.13 22.76 -3.98
CA ASP A 182 -8.32 23.24 -3.30
C ASP A 182 -8.14 23.24 -1.76
N SER A 183 -9.07 23.86 -1.02
CA SER A 183 -8.96 24.01 0.43
C SER A 183 -8.96 22.67 1.20
N THR A 184 -9.33 21.56 0.56
CA THR A 184 -9.27 20.21 1.09
C THR A 184 -7.90 19.60 0.83
N ALA A 185 -7.22 20.01 -0.21
CA ALA A 185 -5.92 19.50 -0.64
C ALA A 185 -4.81 19.78 0.37
N GLU A 186 -4.74 20.98 0.93
CA GLU A 186 -3.72 21.31 1.95
C GLU A 186 -3.88 20.43 3.20
N SER A 187 -5.12 20.22 3.65
CA SER A 187 -5.39 19.32 4.79
C SER A 187 -5.06 17.86 4.46
N THR A 188 -5.33 17.39 3.24
CA THR A 188 -4.97 16.06 2.76
C THR A 188 -3.46 15.92 2.67
N ARG A 189 -2.76 16.89 2.10
CA ARG A 189 -1.29 16.93 2.00
C ARG A 189 -0.64 16.88 3.38
N GLN A 190 -1.15 17.68 4.32
CA GLN A 190 -0.67 17.70 5.69
C GLN A 190 -0.92 16.36 6.40
N MET A 191 -2.09 15.75 6.19
CA MET A 191 -2.39 14.41 6.68
C MET A 191 -1.45 13.38 6.06
N MET A 192 -1.30 13.38 4.73
CA MET A 192 -0.41 12.43 4.04
C MET A 192 1.04 12.57 4.48
N SER A 193 1.53 13.78 4.79
CA SER A 193 2.90 14.00 5.28
C SER A 193 3.19 13.36 6.64
N MET A 194 2.16 12.96 7.38
CA MET A 194 2.31 12.25 8.66
C MET A 194 2.50 10.74 8.46
N PHE A 195 2.23 10.21 7.25
CA PHE A 195 2.42 8.80 6.97
C PHE A 195 3.88 8.50 6.61
N LYS A 196 4.38 7.40 7.14
CA LYS A 196 5.65 6.82 6.70
C LYS A 196 5.38 5.87 5.53
N TYR A 197 6.21 5.94 4.52
CA TYR A 197 6.19 4.98 3.43
C TYR A 197 7.49 4.20 3.41
N LYS A 198 7.38 2.88 3.32
CA LYS A 198 8.50 1.96 3.37
C LYS A 198 8.45 0.99 2.20
N LEU A 199 9.59 0.82 1.53
CA LEU A 199 9.82 -0.25 0.56
C LEU A 199 10.61 -1.35 1.26
N GLU A 200 10.09 -2.58 1.27
CA GLU A 200 10.72 -3.73 1.91
C GLU A 200 10.75 -4.91 0.94
N TYR A 201 11.93 -5.28 0.48
CA TYR A 201 12.13 -6.26 -0.57
C TYR A 201 12.92 -7.45 -0.07
N HIS A 202 12.34 -8.64 -0.17
CA HIS A 202 12.92 -9.91 0.24
C HIS A 202 13.37 -10.70 -0.99
N PHE A 203 14.65 -10.99 -1.05
CA PHE A 203 15.28 -11.68 -2.18
C PHE A 203 15.75 -13.07 -1.80
N PRO A 204 15.80 -14.02 -2.76
CA PRO A 204 16.30 -15.37 -2.50
C PRO A 204 17.82 -15.41 -2.29
N LYS A 205 18.53 -14.41 -2.82
CA LYS A 205 20.00 -14.33 -2.79
C LYS A 205 20.46 -13.10 -2.00
N ARG A 206 21.71 -13.15 -1.55
CA ARG A 206 22.34 -12.03 -0.88
C ARG A 206 22.56 -10.86 -1.83
N ILE A 207 22.24 -9.67 -1.38
CA ILE A 207 22.42 -8.41 -2.11
C ILE A 207 23.91 -8.09 -2.14
N LYS A 208 24.44 -7.86 -3.34
CA LYS A 208 25.81 -7.39 -3.57
C LYS A 208 25.84 -5.86 -3.64
N SER A 209 24.91 -5.27 -4.37
CA SER A 209 24.82 -3.81 -4.56
C SER A 209 23.40 -3.38 -4.92
N THR A 210 23.10 -2.11 -4.70
CA THR A 210 21.89 -1.45 -5.19
C THR A 210 22.23 -0.09 -5.78
N SER A 211 21.42 0.36 -6.74
CA SER A 211 21.57 1.69 -7.35
C SER A 211 20.94 2.81 -6.52
N ILE A 212 20.12 2.50 -5.51
CA ILE A 212 19.44 3.49 -4.68
C ILE A 212 20.20 3.69 -3.35
N GLY A 213 20.35 4.96 -2.96
CA GLY A 213 20.98 5.33 -1.67
C GLY A 213 19.98 5.26 -0.51
N GLY A 214 20.52 5.21 0.71
CA GLY A 214 19.71 5.26 1.94
C GLY A 214 19.05 3.93 2.34
N ALA A 215 19.20 2.89 1.54
CA ALA A 215 18.68 1.57 1.88
C ALA A 215 19.45 0.93 3.05
N THR A 216 18.74 0.21 3.89
CA THR A 216 19.27 -0.64 4.96
C THR A 216 19.07 -2.12 4.60
N TYR A 217 19.84 -3.01 5.25
CA TYR A 217 19.83 -4.42 4.90
C TYR A 217 19.73 -5.29 6.15
N SER A 218 19.06 -6.43 6.01
CA SER A 218 19.04 -7.47 7.04
C SER A 218 20.44 -8.07 7.25
N LEU A 219 20.64 -8.73 8.38
CA LEU A 219 21.94 -9.35 8.73
C LEU A 219 22.37 -10.42 7.72
N ASP A 220 21.42 -11.14 7.14
CA ASP A 220 21.69 -12.13 6.10
C ASP A 220 21.89 -11.50 4.71
N GLY A 221 21.68 -10.17 4.60
CA GLY A 221 21.81 -9.42 3.37
C GLY A 221 20.76 -9.74 2.30
N LYS A 222 19.66 -10.39 2.66
CA LYS A 222 18.61 -10.78 1.69
C LYS A 222 17.40 -9.86 1.69
N THR A 223 17.24 -9.01 2.69
CA THR A 223 16.17 -8.03 2.75
C THR A 223 16.75 -6.63 2.61
N MET A 224 16.17 -5.84 1.74
CA MET A 224 16.42 -4.41 1.60
C MET A 224 15.23 -3.63 2.11
N THR A 225 15.47 -2.60 2.90
CA THR A 225 14.45 -1.68 3.40
C THR A 225 14.85 -0.24 3.08
N LEU A 226 13.93 0.54 2.54
CA LEU A 226 14.10 1.96 2.26
C LEU A 226 12.90 2.73 2.81
N GLU A 227 13.15 3.73 3.65
CA GLU A 227 12.13 4.69 4.07
C GLU A 227 12.06 5.83 3.04
N VAL A 228 10.84 6.18 2.66
CA VAL A 228 10.56 7.12 1.58
C VAL A 228 9.57 8.17 2.08
N PRO A 229 9.81 9.47 1.89
CA PRO A 229 8.79 10.48 2.12
C PRO A 229 7.62 10.25 1.15
N ILE A 230 6.42 10.01 1.69
CA ILE A 230 5.26 9.63 0.87
C ILE A 230 4.93 10.67 -0.20
N MET A 231 5.02 11.95 0.13
CA MET A 231 4.79 13.04 -0.83
C MET A 231 5.81 13.02 -1.96
N ASP A 232 7.10 12.79 -1.66
CA ASP A 232 8.13 12.68 -2.71
C ASP A 232 7.92 11.44 -3.59
N ALA A 233 7.40 10.33 -3.03
CA ALA A 233 7.06 9.14 -3.80
C ALA A 233 5.86 9.36 -4.74
N LEU A 234 4.89 10.18 -4.36
CA LEU A 234 3.73 10.53 -5.18
C LEU A 234 4.09 11.55 -6.26
N GLU A 235 4.85 12.59 -5.90
CA GLU A 235 5.25 13.67 -6.81
C GLU A 235 6.39 13.25 -7.74
N HIS A 236 7.23 12.30 -7.33
CA HIS A 236 8.43 11.87 -8.05
C HIS A 236 8.64 10.34 -7.99
N PRO A 237 7.69 9.52 -8.45
CA PRO A 237 7.77 8.06 -8.35
C PRO A 237 9.00 7.47 -9.05
N GLU A 238 9.54 8.14 -10.07
CA GLU A 238 10.74 7.73 -10.81
C GLU A 238 12.02 7.76 -9.97
N LYS A 239 12.10 8.60 -8.93
CA LYS A 239 13.25 8.67 -8.02
C LYS A 239 13.48 7.36 -7.27
N TYR A 240 12.41 6.57 -7.12
CA TYR A 240 12.43 5.29 -6.40
C TYR A 240 12.54 4.09 -7.34
N ASN A 241 12.91 4.31 -8.60
CA ASN A 241 13.35 3.26 -9.50
C ASN A 241 14.74 2.81 -9.11
N PHE A 242 14.94 1.50 -9.00
CA PHE A 242 16.25 0.98 -8.61
C PHE A 242 16.53 -0.39 -9.17
N THR A 243 17.80 -0.76 -9.09
CA THR A 243 18.30 -2.10 -9.44
C THR A 243 19.03 -2.69 -8.25
N VAL A 244 18.96 -4.01 -8.12
CA VAL A 244 19.70 -4.79 -7.12
C VAL A 244 20.50 -5.86 -7.85
N GLU A 245 21.80 -5.96 -7.57
CA GLU A 245 22.66 -7.04 -8.01
C GLU A 245 22.88 -8.04 -6.88
N PHE A 246 22.96 -9.32 -7.19
CA PHE A 246 23.13 -10.42 -6.22
C PHE A 246 24.52 -11.04 -6.32
N GLU A 247 24.94 -11.67 -5.20
CA GLU A 247 26.15 -12.50 -5.15
C GLU A 247 25.99 -13.79 -5.94
#